data_245e74f072669bb7aadd1ed54ed1b028
#
_entry.id   245e74f072669bb7aadd1ed54ed1b028
#
_cell.length_a   1.000
_cell.length_b   1.000
_cell.length_c   1.000
_cell.angle_alpha   90.00
_cell.angle_beta   90.00
_cell.angle_gamma   90.00
#
_symmetry.space_group_name_H-M   'P 1'
#
loop_
_entity.id
_entity.type
_entity.pdbx_description
1 polymer ?
#
loop_
_entity_poly.entity_id
_entity_poly.type
_entity_poly.pdbx_seq_one_letter_code
_entity_poly.pdbx_strand_id
1 'polypeptide(L)'
;MASNHTTNYQLCQWEATDKVLRTDFNEDNQKIDAALATIPKIAVGTYNGTGESGSDHPNTLTFDFPPKMVIILQDDPCGLAVGAILLRGQQYCGGVGMNPSSNNGLYLALSWEGNSVSWYNTRNDSTYQLNNVNFSYCYFAIG
;
A
#
# COMPACT_ATOMS: atom_id res chain seq x y z
N MET A 1 20.98 1.85 37.05
CA MET A 1 19.81 1.09 36.59
C MET A 1 18.60 1.98 36.85
N ALA A 2 17.69 2.07 35.92
CA ALA A 2 16.46 2.85 36.04
C ALA A 2 15.55 2.24 37.10
N SER A 3 14.91 3.07 37.91
CA SER A 3 13.96 2.62 38.97
C SER A 3 12.57 2.32 38.40
N ASN A 4 12.21 2.90 37.28
CA ASN A 4 10.92 2.78 36.65
C ASN A 4 11.04 2.54 35.12
N HIS A 5 9.92 2.12 34.50
CA HIS A 5 9.85 1.87 33.05
C HIS A 5 8.51 2.38 32.49
N THR A 6 8.50 2.77 31.22
CA THR A 6 7.28 3.17 30.51
C THR A 6 6.33 2.00 30.32
N THR A 7 5.02 2.26 30.34
CA THR A 7 4.00 1.20 30.28
C THR A 7 4.01 0.40 28.98
N ASN A 8 4.17 1.07 27.82
CA ASN A 8 3.99 0.42 26.51
C ASN A 8 5.25 -0.33 26.03
N TYR A 9 6.41 0.34 26.06
CA TYR A 9 7.64 -0.19 25.46
C TYR A 9 8.69 -0.56 26.50
N GLN A 10 8.38 -0.42 27.81
CA GLN A 10 9.31 -0.74 28.91
C GLN A 10 10.65 -0.01 28.78
N LEU A 11 10.60 1.27 28.31
CA LEU A 11 11.77 2.12 28.25
C LEU A 11 12.13 2.62 29.66
N CYS A 12 13.40 2.83 29.92
CA CYS A 12 13.87 3.30 31.21
C CYS A 12 13.31 4.68 31.57
N GLN A 13 12.79 4.82 32.79
CA GLN A 13 12.43 6.10 33.41
C GLN A 13 13.33 6.30 34.62
N TRP A 14 14.12 7.38 34.57
CA TRP A 14 15.18 7.65 35.52
C TRP A 14 14.70 8.57 36.62
N GLU A 15 14.98 8.19 37.87
CA GLU A 15 14.83 9.05 39.04
C GLU A 15 16.12 9.82 39.31
N ALA A 16 16.04 10.91 40.07
CA ALA A 16 17.19 11.78 40.35
C ALA A 16 18.38 11.04 41.03
N THR A 17 18.10 9.95 41.70
CA THR A 17 19.09 9.11 42.39
C THR A 17 19.59 7.94 41.57
N ASP A 18 19.03 7.72 40.38
CA ASP A 18 19.40 6.59 39.54
C ASP A 18 20.75 6.80 38.87
N LYS A 19 21.50 5.70 38.77
CA LYS A 19 22.71 5.66 37.96
C LYS A 19 22.35 5.28 36.52
N VAL A 20 22.54 6.22 35.60
CA VAL A 20 22.35 5.98 34.15
C VAL A 20 23.46 5.04 33.66
N LEU A 21 23.09 3.88 33.14
CA LEU A 21 23.99 2.90 32.55
C LEU A 21 23.88 2.91 31.02
N ARG A 22 25.05 2.79 30.36
CA ARG A 22 25.11 2.69 28.90
C ARG A 22 24.35 1.47 28.36
N THR A 23 24.35 0.37 29.13
CA THR A 23 23.58 -0.85 28.77
C THR A 23 22.09 -0.60 28.69
N ASP A 24 21.52 0.07 29.71
CA ASP A 24 20.09 0.38 29.78
C ASP A 24 19.69 1.30 28.58
N PHE A 25 20.56 2.27 28.26
CA PHE A 25 20.33 3.16 27.12
C PHE A 25 20.35 2.42 25.78
N ASN A 26 21.29 1.48 25.60
CA ASN A 26 21.37 0.67 24.38
C ASN A 26 20.18 -0.28 24.26
N GLU A 27 19.70 -0.85 25.34
CA GLU A 27 18.48 -1.69 25.37
C GLU A 27 17.24 -0.87 24.97
N ASP A 28 17.10 0.36 25.47
CA ASP A 28 16.01 1.24 25.09
C ASP A 28 16.06 1.61 23.60
N ASN A 29 17.25 1.89 23.06
CA ASN A 29 17.40 2.12 21.63
C ASN A 29 16.98 0.91 20.79
N GLN A 30 17.30 -0.32 21.22
CA GLN A 30 16.87 -1.53 20.53
C GLN A 30 15.34 -1.72 20.59
N LYS A 31 14.70 -1.42 21.73
CA LYS A 31 13.24 -1.46 21.85
C LYS A 31 12.57 -0.45 20.94
N ILE A 32 13.11 0.77 20.86
CA ILE A 32 12.61 1.83 19.98
C ILE A 32 12.77 1.42 18.51
N ASP A 33 13.94 0.94 18.10
CA ASP A 33 14.21 0.49 16.74
C ASP A 33 13.24 -0.64 16.33
N ALA A 34 13.08 -1.63 17.19
CA ALA A 34 12.12 -2.72 16.98
C ALA A 34 10.67 -2.22 16.85
N ALA A 35 10.26 -1.26 17.69
CA ALA A 35 8.92 -0.67 17.60
C ALA A 35 8.71 0.11 16.30
N LEU A 36 9.69 0.92 15.88
CA LEU A 36 9.65 1.67 14.63
C LEU A 36 9.60 0.74 13.41
N ALA A 37 10.28 -0.40 13.46
CA ALA A 37 10.26 -1.41 12.40
C ALA A 37 8.87 -2.05 12.19
N THR A 38 7.96 -1.96 13.18
CA THR A 38 6.59 -2.47 13.06
C THR A 38 5.60 -1.46 12.49
N ILE A 39 5.99 -0.20 12.33
CA ILE A 39 5.12 0.84 11.77
C ILE A 39 4.88 0.54 10.29
N PRO A 40 3.61 0.42 9.84
CA PRO A 40 3.31 0.22 8.43
C PRO A 40 3.85 1.37 7.58
N LYS A 41 4.51 1.04 6.49
CA LYS A 41 4.90 2.03 5.49
C LYS A 41 3.72 2.39 4.63
N ILE A 42 3.57 3.68 4.31
CA ILE A 42 2.46 4.21 3.54
C ILE A 42 3.01 5.03 2.37
N ALA A 43 2.43 4.84 1.20
CA ALA A 43 2.65 5.69 0.04
C ALA A 43 1.32 6.15 -0.54
N VAL A 44 1.27 7.41 -0.97
CA VAL A 44 0.15 8.01 -1.69
C VAL A 44 0.67 8.70 -2.94
N GLY A 45 -0.12 8.72 -3.99
CA GLY A 45 0.25 9.40 -5.21
C GLY A 45 -0.85 9.33 -6.27
N THR A 46 -0.52 9.83 -7.46
CA THR A 46 -1.42 9.87 -8.60
C THR A 46 -0.70 9.44 -9.87
N TYR A 47 -1.46 8.98 -10.85
CA TYR A 47 -0.99 8.79 -12.22
C TYR A 47 -2.09 9.13 -13.22
N ASN A 48 -1.71 9.46 -14.43
CA ASN A 48 -2.64 9.68 -15.54
C ASN A 48 -2.79 8.42 -16.37
N GLY A 49 -4.00 8.12 -16.82
CA GLY A 49 -4.23 7.04 -17.74
C GLY A 49 -3.58 7.30 -19.12
N THR A 50 -3.07 6.25 -19.75
CA THR A 50 -2.43 6.30 -21.07
C THR A 50 -3.38 5.88 -22.20
N GLY A 51 -4.49 5.22 -21.86
CA GLY A 51 -5.43 4.62 -22.81
C GLY A 51 -5.02 3.21 -23.26
N GLU A 52 -3.83 2.76 -22.93
CA GLU A 52 -3.36 1.41 -23.25
C GLU A 52 -4.00 0.37 -22.32
N SER A 53 -4.08 -0.89 -22.77
CA SER A 53 -4.69 -1.98 -21.99
C SER A 53 -4.24 -3.36 -22.43
N GLY A 54 -4.51 -4.35 -21.58
CA GLY A 54 -4.20 -5.75 -21.85
C GLY A 54 -2.85 -6.20 -21.34
N SER A 55 -2.54 -7.47 -21.60
CA SER A 55 -1.33 -8.14 -21.09
C SER A 55 -0.02 -7.55 -21.62
N ASP A 56 -0.05 -6.94 -22.80
CA ASP A 56 1.13 -6.37 -23.43
C ASP A 56 1.41 -4.93 -22.92
N HIS A 57 0.43 -4.33 -22.25
CA HIS A 57 0.49 -2.98 -21.68
C HIS A 57 -0.01 -2.95 -20.24
N PRO A 58 0.61 -3.67 -19.30
CA PRO A 58 0.20 -3.65 -17.91
C PRO A 58 0.53 -2.31 -17.26
N ASN A 59 -0.36 -1.84 -16.40
CA ASN A 59 -0.02 -0.77 -15.47
C ASN A 59 0.94 -1.29 -14.41
N THR A 60 1.86 -0.44 -13.94
CA THR A 60 2.80 -0.80 -12.88
C THR A 60 2.99 0.35 -11.91
N LEU A 61 2.93 0.06 -10.61
CA LEU A 61 3.34 0.97 -9.54
C LEU A 61 4.51 0.35 -8.78
N THR A 62 5.53 1.16 -8.53
CA THR A 62 6.71 0.77 -7.75
C THR A 62 6.83 1.67 -6.53
N PHE A 63 7.15 1.08 -5.39
CA PHE A 63 7.26 1.73 -4.09
C PHE A 63 8.67 1.56 -3.52
N ASP A 64 8.99 2.27 -2.44
CA ASP A 64 10.23 2.10 -1.67
C ASP A 64 10.16 0.96 -0.64
N PHE A 65 9.01 0.27 -0.59
CA PHE A 65 8.74 -0.90 0.26
C PHE A 65 7.88 -1.94 -0.48
N PRO A 66 7.90 -3.22 -0.07
CA PRO A 66 6.99 -4.23 -0.63
C PRO A 66 5.55 -3.98 -0.14
N PRO A 67 4.64 -3.50 -1.00
CA PRO A 67 3.28 -3.20 -0.58
C PRO A 67 2.50 -4.50 -0.31
N LYS A 68 1.68 -4.52 0.73
CA LYS A 68 0.71 -5.58 1.05
C LYS A 68 -0.64 -5.31 0.42
N MET A 69 -1.02 -4.04 0.33
CA MET A 69 -2.27 -3.60 -0.27
C MET A 69 -2.05 -2.30 -1.02
N VAL A 70 -2.71 -2.19 -2.19
CA VAL A 70 -2.79 -0.95 -2.95
C VAL A 70 -4.25 -0.70 -3.30
N ILE A 71 -4.76 0.47 -2.94
CA ILE A 71 -6.08 0.97 -3.33
C ILE A 71 -5.87 1.96 -4.45
N ILE A 72 -6.62 1.80 -5.54
CA ILE A 72 -6.59 2.72 -6.69
C ILE A 72 -8.00 3.22 -6.92
N LEU A 73 -8.17 4.52 -7.05
CA LEU A 73 -9.45 5.16 -7.34
C LEU A 73 -9.28 6.13 -8.50
N GLN A 74 -10.24 6.12 -9.42
CA GLN A 74 -10.36 7.13 -10.45
C GLN A 74 -10.72 8.47 -9.81
N ASP A 75 -10.03 9.54 -10.19
CA ASP A 75 -10.36 10.91 -9.80
C ASP A 75 -11.45 11.42 -10.74
N ASP A 76 -12.70 11.24 -10.36
CA ASP A 76 -13.88 11.63 -11.14
C ASP A 76 -14.76 12.60 -10.34
N PRO A 77 -14.87 13.86 -10.75
CA PRO A 77 -15.73 14.85 -10.10
C PRO A 77 -17.22 14.51 -10.15
N CYS A 78 -17.63 13.58 -11.02
CA CYS A 78 -19.03 13.14 -11.15
C CYS A 78 -19.44 12.04 -10.19
N GLY A 79 -18.52 11.54 -9.34
CA GLY A 79 -18.83 10.59 -8.26
C GLY A 79 -19.04 9.14 -8.69
N LEU A 80 -18.74 8.79 -9.93
CA LEU A 80 -18.75 7.41 -10.44
C LEU A 80 -17.34 6.81 -10.38
N ALA A 81 -16.71 6.85 -9.20
CA ALA A 81 -15.35 6.36 -9.02
C ALA A 81 -15.25 4.87 -9.35
N VAL A 82 -14.57 4.56 -10.43
CA VAL A 82 -14.09 3.21 -10.73
C VAL A 82 -12.77 3.02 -9.98
N GLY A 83 -12.59 1.87 -9.35
CA GLY A 83 -11.39 1.62 -8.57
C GLY A 83 -11.11 0.14 -8.38
N ALA A 84 -10.02 -0.17 -7.70
CA ALA A 84 -9.66 -1.52 -7.31
C ALA A 84 -8.90 -1.55 -5.99
N ILE A 85 -9.02 -2.67 -5.29
CA ILE A 85 -8.21 -3.00 -4.13
C ILE A 85 -7.35 -4.21 -4.49
N LEU A 86 -6.05 -3.98 -4.60
CA LEU A 86 -5.05 -4.98 -4.94
C LEU A 86 -4.43 -5.51 -3.66
N LEU A 87 -4.57 -6.80 -3.39
CA LEU A 87 -3.98 -7.46 -2.22
C LEU A 87 -2.84 -8.37 -2.65
N ARG A 88 -1.70 -8.25 -1.99
CA ARG A 88 -0.54 -9.12 -2.27
C ARG A 88 -0.91 -10.59 -2.02
N GLY A 89 -0.54 -11.43 -2.98
CA GLY A 89 -0.88 -12.86 -2.98
C GLY A 89 -2.14 -13.21 -3.79
N GLN A 90 -2.95 -12.22 -4.19
CA GLN A 90 -4.01 -12.45 -5.16
C GLN A 90 -3.47 -12.40 -6.59
N GLN A 91 -3.97 -13.28 -7.44
CA GLN A 91 -3.69 -13.29 -8.89
C GLN A 91 -4.70 -12.48 -9.69
N TYR A 92 -5.89 -12.26 -9.12
CA TYR A 92 -6.97 -11.52 -9.74
C TYR A 92 -7.71 -10.70 -8.69
N CYS A 93 -8.20 -9.53 -9.08
CA CYS A 93 -9.15 -8.77 -8.29
C CYS A 93 -10.31 -8.25 -9.16
N GLY A 94 -11.46 -8.02 -8.54
CA GLY A 94 -12.58 -7.29 -9.12
C GLY A 94 -12.42 -5.80 -8.85
N GLY A 95 -12.92 -4.95 -9.75
CA GLY A 95 -12.94 -3.51 -9.53
C GLY A 95 -14.11 -3.05 -8.66
N VAL A 96 -13.91 -1.96 -7.94
CA VAL A 96 -14.95 -1.23 -7.22
C VAL A 96 -15.71 -0.35 -8.22
N GLY A 97 -17.04 -0.29 -8.14
CA GLY A 97 -17.88 0.48 -9.07
C GLY A 97 -18.17 -0.22 -10.40
N MET A 98 -17.64 -1.41 -10.61
CA MET A 98 -17.93 -2.22 -11.78
C MET A 98 -19.24 -2.99 -11.59
N ASN A 99 -20.13 -2.94 -12.57
CA ASN A 99 -21.42 -3.60 -12.49
C ASN A 99 -21.27 -5.13 -12.50
N PRO A 100 -21.60 -5.85 -11.40
CA PRO A 100 -21.46 -7.29 -11.32
C PRO A 100 -22.45 -8.07 -12.19
N SER A 101 -23.44 -7.39 -12.78
CA SER A 101 -24.51 -8.03 -13.57
C SER A 101 -24.05 -8.51 -14.96
N SER A 102 -22.91 -8.10 -15.44
CA SER A 102 -22.29 -8.68 -16.62
C SER A 102 -21.32 -9.77 -16.19
N ASN A 103 -21.71 -11.03 -16.37
CA ASN A 103 -20.86 -12.23 -16.19
C ASN A 103 -19.59 -12.23 -17.04
N ASN A 104 -19.14 -11.09 -17.40
CA ASN A 104 -18.15 -10.85 -18.41
C ASN A 104 -16.83 -10.33 -17.81
N GLY A 105 -16.34 -11.03 -16.74
CA GLY A 105 -14.92 -11.03 -16.41
C GLY A 105 -14.22 -9.65 -16.35
N LEU A 106 -14.75 -8.73 -15.53
CA LEU A 106 -14.09 -7.46 -15.22
C LEU A 106 -13.00 -7.69 -14.17
N TYR A 107 -12.09 -8.62 -14.47
CA TYR A 107 -10.99 -8.93 -13.58
C TYR A 107 -9.74 -8.21 -14.02
N LEU A 108 -9.03 -7.69 -13.02
CA LEU A 108 -7.63 -7.30 -13.18
C LEU A 108 -6.77 -8.51 -12.85
N ALA A 109 -5.94 -8.93 -13.78
CA ALA A 109 -4.87 -9.88 -13.52
C ALA A 109 -3.73 -9.14 -12.81
N LEU A 110 -3.20 -9.71 -11.73
CA LEU A 110 -2.21 -9.09 -10.85
C LEU A 110 -0.90 -9.85 -10.89
N SER A 111 0.20 -9.11 -10.89
CA SER A 111 1.54 -9.62 -10.67
C SER A 111 2.26 -8.79 -9.61
N TRP A 112 2.94 -9.46 -8.69
CA TRP A 112 3.67 -8.84 -7.58
C TRP A 112 5.14 -9.26 -7.64
N GLU A 113 6.03 -8.28 -7.80
CA GLU A 113 7.47 -8.53 -7.82
C GLU A 113 8.19 -7.50 -6.95
N GLY A 114 8.91 -7.98 -5.92
CA GLY A 114 9.62 -7.08 -5.00
C GLY A 114 8.73 -5.98 -4.45
N ASN A 115 9.07 -4.74 -4.78
CA ASN A 115 8.37 -3.53 -4.37
C ASN A 115 7.29 -3.08 -5.37
N SER A 116 7.02 -3.86 -6.41
CA SER A 116 6.12 -3.47 -7.49
C SER A 116 4.86 -4.32 -7.50
N VAL A 117 3.77 -3.71 -7.96
CA VAL A 117 2.55 -4.37 -8.41
C VAL A 117 2.26 -3.97 -9.85
N SER A 118 1.93 -4.95 -10.67
CA SER A 118 1.46 -4.73 -12.04
C SER A 118 0.08 -5.34 -12.21
N TRP A 119 -0.73 -4.71 -13.06
CA TRP A 119 -2.06 -5.23 -13.36
C TRP A 119 -2.48 -4.91 -14.80
N TYR A 120 -3.34 -5.75 -15.34
CA TYR A 120 -3.99 -5.48 -16.63
C TYR A 120 -5.41 -6.04 -16.64
N ASN A 121 -6.26 -5.43 -17.49
CA ASN A 121 -7.59 -5.95 -17.74
C ASN A 121 -7.55 -7.07 -18.79
N THR A 122 -8.13 -8.23 -18.48
CA THR A 122 -8.10 -9.41 -19.36
C THR A 122 -8.90 -9.27 -20.64
N ARG A 123 -9.66 -8.17 -20.79
CA ARG A 123 -10.47 -7.84 -21.98
C ARG A 123 -9.93 -6.69 -22.81
N ASN A 124 -8.75 -6.20 -22.50
CA ASN A 124 -8.13 -5.08 -23.18
C ASN A 124 -8.99 -3.79 -23.14
N ASP A 125 -9.60 -3.52 -21.98
CA ASP A 125 -10.39 -2.31 -21.75
C ASP A 125 -9.62 -1.38 -20.78
N SER A 126 -9.25 -0.20 -21.28
CA SER A 126 -8.45 0.76 -20.52
C SER A 126 -9.22 1.38 -19.35
N THR A 127 -10.55 1.52 -19.45
CA THR A 127 -11.38 2.04 -18.34
C THR A 127 -11.38 1.08 -17.18
N TYR A 128 -11.60 -0.21 -17.46
CA TYR A 128 -11.59 -1.24 -16.43
C TYR A 128 -10.17 -1.59 -15.96
N GLN A 129 -9.14 -1.31 -16.77
CA GLN A 129 -7.75 -1.41 -16.34
C GLN A 129 -7.32 -0.26 -15.42
N LEU A 130 -8.17 0.75 -15.21
CA LEU A 130 -7.83 1.98 -14.50
C LEU A 130 -6.72 2.75 -15.22
N ASN A 131 -6.83 2.84 -16.55
CA ASN A 131 -5.83 3.45 -17.42
C ASN A 131 -6.44 4.27 -18.58
N ASN A 132 -7.69 4.73 -18.45
CA ASN A 132 -8.34 5.53 -19.47
C ASN A 132 -7.65 6.90 -19.59
N VAL A 133 -7.32 7.32 -20.81
CA VAL A 133 -6.58 8.54 -21.13
C VAL A 133 -7.25 9.84 -20.63
N ASN A 134 -8.56 9.82 -20.40
CA ASN A 134 -9.31 11.00 -19.96
C ASN A 134 -9.31 11.18 -18.43
N PHE A 135 -8.71 10.27 -17.67
CA PHE A 135 -8.78 10.27 -16.23
C PHE A 135 -7.42 10.20 -15.56
N SER A 136 -7.37 10.82 -14.38
CA SER A 136 -6.32 10.61 -13.40
C SER A 136 -6.78 9.58 -12.36
N TYR A 137 -5.82 8.93 -11.73
CA TYR A 137 -6.06 7.94 -10.70
C TYR A 137 -5.22 8.27 -9.48
N CYS A 138 -5.81 8.22 -8.30
CA CYS A 138 -5.08 8.31 -7.05
C CYS A 138 -4.87 6.92 -6.46
N TYR A 139 -3.75 6.73 -5.76
CA TYR A 139 -3.48 5.47 -5.07
C TYR A 139 -3.05 5.70 -3.63
N PHE A 140 -3.36 4.70 -2.81
CA PHE A 140 -2.88 4.54 -1.45
C PHE A 140 -2.30 3.13 -1.32
N ALA A 141 -1.06 3.02 -0.84
CA ALA A 141 -0.39 1.75 -0.61
C ALA A 141 0.05 1.63 0.85
N ILE A 142 -0.02 0.40 1.39
CA ILE A 142 0.45 0.05 2.73
C ILE A 142 1.31 -1.21 2.66
N GLY A 143 2.44 -1.21 3.42
CA GLY A 143 3.43 -2.29 3.48
C GLY A 143 3.71 -2.84 4.88
#